data_470282d14b56260e91bbce20ecc13e02
#
_entry.id   470282d14b56260e91bbce20ecc13e02
#
_cell.length_a   1.000
_cell.length_b   1.000
_cell.length_c   1.000
_cell.angle_alpha   90.00
_cell.angle_beta   90.00
_cell.angle_gamma   90.00
#
_symmetry.space_group_name_H-M   'P 1'
#
loop_
_entity.id
_entity.type
_entity.pdbx_description
1 polymer ?
#
loop_
_entity_poly.entity_id
_entity_poly.type
_entity_poly.pdbx_seq_one_letter_code
_entity_poly.pdbx_strand_id
1 'polypeptide(L)' 'MTKQEKAIVNMAKFLQAQSLLLLEKLNELDSDKLDTETNLCEKLHEQAESLHEQLNAKLDEE' A
#
# COMPACT_ATOMS: atom_id res chain seq x y z
N MET A 1 16.30 -6.51 13.21
CA MET A 1 14.99 -7.02 12.75
C MET A 1 15.04 -8.53 12.61
N THR A 2 14.09 -9.21 13.22
CA THR A 2 14.02 -10.67 13.10
C THR A 2 13.54 -11.09 11.71
N LYS A 3 13.67 -12.38 11.41
CA LYS A 3 13.20 -12.92 10.14
C LYS A 3 11.68 -12.72 9.97
N GLN A 4 10.94 -12.93 11.05
CA GLN A 4 9.49 -12.76 11.06
C GLN A 4 9.12 -11.29 10.86
N GLU A 5 9.84 -10.39 11.50
CA GLU A 5 9.60 -8.95 11.35
C GLU A 5 9.90 -8.47 9.94
N LYS A 6 10.96 -8.98 9.31
CA LYS A 6 11.27 -8.67 7.92
C LYS A 6 10.14 -9.12 7.00
N ALA A 7 9.58 -10.30 7.26
CA ALA A 7 8.47 -10.81 6.46
C ALA A 7 7.27 -9.88 6.55
N ILE A 8 6.97 -9.37 7.75
CA ILE A 8 5.85 -8.45 7.95
C ILE A 8 6.07 -7.15 7.17
N VAL A 9 7.27 -6.57 7.26
CA VAL A 9 7.62 -5.35 6.54
C VAL A 9 7.52 -5.57 5.03
N ASN A 10 8.02 -6.70 4.55
CA ASN A 10 7.97 -7.02 3.13
C ASN A 10 6.53 -7.20 2.63
N MET A 11 5.66 -7.78 3.44
CA MET A 11 4.25 -7.92 3.10
C MET A 11 3.57 -6.55 3.00
N ALA A 12 3.89 -5.64 3.92
CA ALA A 12 3.35 -4.28 3.88
C ALA A 12 3.85 -3.53 2.65
N LYS A 13 5.13 -3.69 2.32
CA LYS A 13 5.72 -3.09 1.13
C LYS A 13 5.05 -3.62 -0.15
N PHE A 14 4.80 -4.92 -0.19
CA PHE A 14 4.11 -5.53 -1.31
C PHE A 14 2.70 -4.98 -1.46
N LEU A 15 1.98 -4.84 -0.35
CA LEU A 15 0.64 -4.28 -0.37
C LEU A 15 0.63 -2.85 -0.89
N GLN A 16 1.60 -2.04 -0.47
CA GLN A 16 1.77 -0.69 -0.97
C GLN A 16 1.97 -0.68 -2.49
N ALA A 17 2.86 -1.53 -2.98
CA ALA A 17 3.16 -1.62 -4.41
C ALA A 17 1.94 -2.08 -5.20
N GLN A 18 1.21 -3.08 -4.71
CA GLN A 18 0.02 -3.59 -5.38
C GLN A 18 -1.11 -2.56 -5.42
N SER A 19 -1.29 -1.81 -4.33
CA SER A 19 -2.32 -0.77 -4.29
C SER A 19 -2.01 0.36 -5.28
N LEU A 20 -0.74 0.71 -5.44
CA LEU A 20 -0.32 1.71 -6.41
C LEU A 20 -0.58 1.22 -7.84
N LEU A 21 -0.22 -0.02 -8.12
CA LEU A 21 -0.43 -0.61 -9.43
C LEU A 21 -1.91 -0.67 -9.78
N LEU A 22 -2.73 -1.07 -8.83
CA LEU A 22 -4.18 -1.09 -9.01
C LEU A 22 -4.73 0.32 -9.29
N LEU A 23 -4.25 1.31 -8.54
CA LEU A 23 -4.66 2.69 -8.74
C LEU A 23 -4.31 3.19 -10.14
N GLU A 24 -3.11 2.86 -10.61
CA GLU A 24 -2.69 3.21 -11.97
C GLU A 24 -3.60 2.58 -13.02
N LYS A 25 -3.96 1.31 -12.82
CA LYS A 25 -4.85 0.61 -13.75
C LYS A 25 -6.25 1.21 -13.76
N LEU A 26 -6.75 1.61 -12.60
CA LEU A 26 -8.06 2.27 -12.51
C LEU A 26 -8.04 3.62 -13.21
N ASN A 27 -6.95 4.37 -13.07
CA ASN A 27 -6.80 5.66 -13.75
C ASN A 27 -6.67 5.50 -15.27
N GLU A 28 -5.99 4.46 -15.74
CA GLU A 28 -5.87 4.16 -17.16
C GLU A 28 -7.22 3.82 -17.77
N LEU A 29 -8.06 3.10 -17.03
CA LEU A 29 -9.39 2.74 -17.48
C LEU A 29 -10.28 3.96 -17.62
N ASP A 30 -10.07 4.96 -16.76
CA ASP A 30 -10.78 6.26 -16.81
C ASP A 30 -12.28 6.10 -16.97
N SER A 31 -12.88 5.27 -16.12
CA SER A 31 -14.30 4.99 -16.16
C SER A 31 -15.05 5.75 -15.08
N ASP A 32 -16.04 6.54 -15.47
CA ASP A 32 -16.89 7.28 -14.54
C ASP A 32 -17.63 6.35 -13.57
N LYS A 33 -17.89 5.12 -14.00
CA LYS A 33 -18.56 4.13 -13.16
C LYS A 33 -17.74 3.75 -11.95
N LEU A 34 -16.41 3.93 -12.02
CA LEU A 34 -15.48 3.49 -10.98
C LEU A 34 -14.87 4.66 -10.20
N ASP A 35 -15.45 5.86 -10.29
CA ASP A 35 -14.91 7.03 -9.58
C ASP A 35 -14.81 6.79 -8.08
N THR A 36 -15.86 6.25 -7.48
CA THR A 36 -15.88 5.96 -6.04
C THR A 36 -14.82 4.93 -5.69
N GLU A 37 -14.72 3.87 -6.48
CA GLU A 37 -13.76 2.80 -6.26
C GLU A 37 -12.33 3.28 -6.43
N THR A 38 -12.11 4.16 -7.41
CA THR A 38 -10.79 4.76 -7.62
C THR A 38 -10.38 5.61 -6.42
N ASN A 39 -11.30 6.39 -5.87
CA ASN A 39 -11.03 7.18 -4.67
C ASN A 39 -10.74 6.31 -3.46
N LEU A 40 -11.47 5.20 -3.31
CA LEU A 40 -11.20 4.24 -2.24
C LEU A 40 -9.82 3.61 -2.39
N CYS A 41 -9.43 3.30 -3.62
CA CYS A 41 -8.12 2.72 -3.89
C CYS A 41 -7.01 3.72 -3.56
N GLU A 42 -7.20 4.99 -3.85
CA GLU A 42 -6.24 6.03 -3.50
C GLU A 42 -6.02 6.10 -2.00
N LYS A 43 -7.10 6.06 -1.22
CA LYS A 43 -7.02 6.04 0.23
C LYS A 43 -6.35 4.78 0.74
N LEU A 44 -6.65 3.65 0.13
CA LEU A 44 -6.01 2.38 0.48
C LEU A 44 -4.51 2.45 0.26
N HIS A 45 -4.09 3.01 -0.86
CA HIS A 45 -2.67 3.16 -1.16
C HIS A 45 -1.97 4.06 -0.13
N GLU A 46 -2.59 5.18 0.23
CA GLU A 46 -2.04 6.08 1.24
C GLU A 46 -1.90 5.38 2.59
N GLN A 47 -2.90 4.59 2.97
CA GLN A 47 -2.88 3.84 4.22
C GLN A 47 -1.82 2.74 4.19
N ALA A 48 -1.67 2.07 3.06
CA ALA A 48 -0.65 1.03 2.90
C ALA A 48 0.75 1.62 3.01
N GLU A 49 0.97 2.78 2.40
CA GLU A 49 2.25 3.50 2.48
C GLU A 49 2.56 3.89 3.92
N SER A 50 1.59 4.47 4.61
CA SER A 50 1.75 4.88 6.00
C SER A 50 2.04 3.67 6.90
N LEU A 51 1.31 2.59 6.70
CA LEU A 51 1.51 1.36 7.47
C LEU A 51 2.92 0.81 7.27
N HIS A 52 3.38 0.76 6.03
CA HIS A 52 4.73 0.28 5.72
C HIS A 52 5.79 1.14 6.41
N GLU A 53 5.65 2.46 6.32
CA GLU A 53 6.58 3.38 6.94
C GLU A 53 6.64 3.23 8.46
N GLN A 54 5.48 3.10 9.09
CA GLN A 54 5.40 2.95 10.54
C GLN A 54 5.98 1.62 11.01
N LEU A 55 5.69 0.55 10.29
CA LEU A 55 6.25 -0.77 10.62
C LEU A 55 7.78 -0.75 10.51
N ASN A 56 8.27 -0.18 9.41
CA ASN A 56 9.70 -0.12 9.19
C ASN A 56 10.40 0.70 10.27
N ALA A 57 9.83 1.86 10.62
CA ALA A 57 10.41 2.73 11.63
C ALA A 57 10.44 2.05 13.01
N LYS A 58 9.36 1.40 13.39
CA LYS A 58 9.28 0.76 14.70
C LYS A 58 10.18 -0.45 14.83
N LEU A 59 10.26 -1.25 13.77
CA LEU A 59 11.07 -2.47 13.82
C LEU A 59 12.56 -2.20 13.63
N ASP A 60 12.91 -1.11 12.98
CA ASP A 60 14.31 -0.70 12.83
C ASP A 60 14.92 -0.21 14.15
N GLU A 61 14.11 0.20 15.11
CA GLU A 61 14.59 0.68 16.40
C GLU A 61 15.15 -0.44 17.27
N GLU A 62 14.88 -1.66 16.94
CA GLU A 62 15.43 -2.82 17.64
C GLU A 62 16.84 -3.12 17.15
#